data_d6f918f40bdf40ce2a14f6ccc80ccc82
#
_entry.id   d6f918f40bdf40ce2a14f6ccc80ccc82
#
_cell.length_a   1.000
_cell.length_b   1.000
_cell.length_c   1.000
_cell.angle_alpha   90.00
_cell.angle_beta   90.00
_cell.angle_gamma   90.00
#
_symmetry.space_group_name_H-M   'P 1'
#
loop_
_entity.id
_entity.type
_entity.pdbx_description
1 polymer ?
#
loop_
_entity_poly.entity_id
_entity_poly.type
_entity_poly.pdbx_seq_one_letter_code
_entity_poly.pdbx_strand_id
1 'polypeptide(L)'
;ICSRNRMTYSKVTAILEGDEALCREYAHLVPMLEDMKALAEILMQKRDRRGSIDLDVREAKIVADGENIEVSAYERTISHHIIEEFMILANETVAEFLAGYELPCVYRVHEKPSEEKAAGFRAYLQELGVKADFRPENVRPGEYGKILEKLEDSELFRVVNRVMLRSMSKAKYSAENGGHFGLASRCYCHFTSPIRRYPDLVVHRLVKLAIGGQAGEAEQMAAFVARAANESSNAERRADEAERAVDELYKVWYMRSHLGEECDAVVSGVAAFGVFGLGFAVLAAVK
;
A
#
# COMPACT_ATOMS: atom_id res chain seq x y z
N ILE A 1 10.36 -3.88 -27.58
CA ILE A 1 8.99 -3.39 -27.32
C ILE A 1 8.90 -1.98 -27.90
N CYS A 2 7.87 -1.72 -28.70
CA CYS A 2 7.56 -0.41 -29.21
C CYS A 2 6.29 0.10 -28.53
N SER A 3 6.41 1.20 -27.75
CA SER A 3 5.26 1.83 -27.13
C SER A 3 4.47 2.63 -28.19
N ARG A 4 3.18 2.30 -28.35
CA ARG A 4 2.31 3.00 -29.30
C ARG A 4 1.56 4.15 -28.63
N ASN A 5 1.12 3.96 -27.40
CA ASN A 5 0.32 4.93 -26.65
C ASN A 5 0.84 5.04 -25.22
N ARG A 6 1.01 6.26 -24.75
CA ARG A 6 1.29 6.56 -23.34
C ARG A 6 -0.03 6.96 -22.67
N MET A 7 -0.62 6.01 -21.94
CA MET A 7 -1.86 6.25 -21.18
C MET A 7 -1.56 6.83 -19.80
N THR A 8 -2.51 7.59 -19.27
CA THR A 8 -2.51 8.08 -17.89
C THR A 8 -3.70 7.52 -17.16
N TYR A 9 -3.64 7.46 -15.84
CA TYR A 9 -4.77 7.01 -15.02
C TYR A 9 -6.06 7.77 -15.32
N SER A 10 -5.99 9.11 -15.41
CA SER A 10 -7.15 9.95 -15.71
C SER A 10 -7.79 9.61 -17.07
N LYS A 11 -6.97 9.43 -18.12
CA LYS A 11 -7.48 9.05 -19.45
C LYS A 11 -8.14 7.68 -19.45
N VAL A 12 -7.50 6.69 -18.80
CA VAL A 12 -8.05 5.33 -18.72
C VAL A 12 -9.35 5.32 -17.92
N THR A 13 -9.40 6.05 -16.80
CA THR A 13 -10.62 6.19 -16.00
C THR A 13 -11.75 6.79 -16.84
N ALA A 14 -11.50 7.92 -17.53
CA ALA A 14 -12.51 8.57 -18.37
C ALA A 14 -13.01 7.66 -19.51
N ILE A 15 -12.12 6.87 -20.14
CA ILE A 15 -12.50 5.88 -21.15
C ILE A 15 -13.43 4.81 -20.54
N LEU A 16 -13.09 4.28 -19.38
CA LEU A 16 -13.88 3.24 -18.69
C LEU A 16 -15.19 3.78 -18.11
N GLU A 17 -15.32 5.09 -17.94
CA GLU A 17 -16.54 5.81 -17.54
C GLU A 17 -17.38 6.25 -18.75
N GLY A 18 -16.90 6.03 -19.98
CA GLY A 18 -17.65 6.24 -21.20
C GLY A 18 -17.50 7.62 -21.85
N ASP A 19 -16.37 8.33 -21.62
CA ASP A 19 -16.08 9.57 -22.34
C ASP A 19 -16.03 9.30 -23.85
N GLU A 20 -17.02 9.82 -24.59
CA GLU A 20 -17.19 9.53 -26.01
C GLU A 20 -16.01 10.03 -26.88
N ALA A 21 -15.37 11.12 -26.51
CA ALA A 21 -14.27 11.68 -27.28
C ALA A 21 -13.02 10.80 -27.14
N LEU A 22 -12.67 10.42 -25.91
CA LEU A 22 -11.55 9.53 -25.63
C LEU A 22 -11.80 8.11 -26.12
N CYS A 23 -13.04 7.60 -26.00
CA CYS A 23 -13.39 6.30 -26.55
C CYS A 23 -13.25 6.25 -28.08
N ARG A 24 -13.55 7.33 -28.79
CA ARG A 24 -13.31 7.43 -30.24
C ARG A 24 -11.83 7.54 -30.57
N GLU A 25 -11.07 8.38 -29.85
CA GLU A 25 -9.63 8.56 -30.05
C GLU A 25 -8.84 7.25 -29.82
N TYR A 26 -9.22 6.51 -28.78
CA TYR A 26 -8.53 5.27 -28.36
C TYR A 26 -9.39 4.00 -28.61
N ALA A 27 -10.26 4.01 -29.62
CA ALA A 27 -11.21 2.91 -29.90
C ALA A 27 -10.53 1.53 -29.99
N HIS A 28 -9.30 1.46 -30.48
CA HIS A 28 -8.52 0.23 -30.57
C HIS A 28 -8.03 -0.31 -29.22
N LEU A 29 -8.05 0.50 -28.15
CA LEU A 29 -7.65 0.12 -26.79
C LEU A 29 -8.83 -0.19 -25.87
N VAL A 30 -10.03 0.32 -26.19
CA VAL A 30 -11.22 0.19 -25.32
C VAL A 30 -11.50 -1.27 -24.94
N PRO A 31 -11.56 -2.25 -25.86
CA PRO A 31 -11.84 -3.64 -25.49
C PRO A 31 -10.79 -4.21 -24.52
N MET A 32 -9.51 -3.91 -24.76
CA MET A 32 -8.43 -4.34 -23.88
C MET A 32 -8.55 -3.73 -22.47
N LEU A 33 -8.91 -2.46 -22.37
CA LEU A 33 -9.10 -1.78 -21.08
C LEU A 33 -10.30 -2.35 -20.30
N GLU A 34 -11.38 -2.70 -21.01
CA GLU A 34 -12.54 -3.39 -20.42
C GLU A 34 -12.16 -4.78 -19.90
N ASP A 35 -11.42 -5.57 -20.68
CA ASP A 35 -10.90 -6.87 -20.24
C ASP A 35 -9.98 -6.75 -19.03
N MET A 36 -9.10 -5.75 -19.02
CA MET A 36 -8.21 -5.45 -17.88
C MET A 36 -9.02 -5.11 -16.62
N LYS A 37 -10.07 -4.31 -16.76
CA LYS A 37 -10.99 -3.99 -15.66
C LYS A 37 -11.68 -5.25 -15.13
N ALA A 38 -12.26 -6.05 -16.01
CA ALA A 38 -12.94 -7.28 -15.61
C ALA A 38 -12.00 -8.25 -14.90
N LEU A 39 -10.76 -8.40 -15.39
CA LEU A 39 -9.76 -9.24 -14.72
C LEU A 39 -9.37 -8.67 -13.35
N ALA A 40 -9.17 -7.35 -13.24
CA ALA A 40 -8.85 -6.71 -11.96
C ALA A 40 -9.96 -6.93 -10.93
N GLU A 41 -11.23 -6.81 -11.31
CA GLU A 41 -12.38 -7.08 -10.45
C GLU A 41 -12.40 -8.53 -9.93
N ILE A 42 -12.05 -9.50 -10.76
CA ILE A 42 -11.90 -10.91 -10.35
C ILE A 42 -10.75 -11.07 -9.35
N LEU A 43 -9.62 -10.40 -9.59
CA LEU A 43 -8.46 -10.46 -8.71
C LEU A 43 -8.76 -9.81 -7.35
N MET A 44 -9.41 -8.65 -7.32
CA MET A 44 -9.88 -7.99 -6.11
C MET A 44 -10.77 -8.92 -5.28
N GLN A 45 -11.80 -9.52 -5.91
CA GLN A 45 -12.68 -10.47 -5.22
C GLN A 45 -11.93 -11.69 -4.67
N LYS A 46 -10.93 -12.20 -5.40
CA LYS A 46 -10.07 -13.29 -4.91
C LYS A 46 -9.24 -12.86 -3.70
N ARG A 47 -8.71 -11.64 -3.72
CA ARG A 47 -7.94 -11.05 -2.64
C ARG A 47 -8.80 -10.85 -1.38
N ASP A 48 -10.02 -10.34 -1.54
CA ASP A 48 -10.97 -10.15 -0.44
C ASP A 48 -11.38 -11.47 0.20
N ARG A 49 -11.70 -12.50 -0.62
CA ARG A 49 -11.99 -13.85 -0.10
C ARG A 49 -10.83 -14.46 0.68
N ARG A 50 -9.59 -14.13 0.30
CA ARG A 50 -8.38 -14.55 1.02
C ARG A 50 -8.23 -13.80 2.35
N GLY A 51 -8.92 -12.68 2.51
CA GLY A 51 -8.91 -11.85 3.71
C GLY A 51 -7.82 -10.80 3.69
N SER A 52 -7.44 -10.29 2.53
CA SER A 52 -6.58 -9.11 2.42
C SER A 52 -7.21 -7.93 3.16
N ILE A 53 -6.38 -7.13 3.79
CA ILE A 53 -6.83 -5.91 4.46
C ILE A 53 -6.73 -4.78 3.45
N ASP A 54 -7.86 -4.22 3.07
CA ASP A 54 -7.86 -2.97 2.32
C ASP A 54 -7.74 -1.80 3.30
N LEU A 55 -6.54 -1.23 3.32
CA LEU A 55 -6.23 -0.08 4.14
C LEU A 55 -6.43 1.15 3.26
N ASP A 56 -7.64 1.70 3.25
CA ASP A 56 -7.90 2.98 2.62
C ASP A 56 -7.21 4.09 3.42
N VAL A 57 -5.92 4.25 3.17
CA VAL A 57 -5.14 5.39 3.66
C VAL A 57 -5.27 6.48 2.61
N ARG A 58 -6.14 7.43 2.88
CA ARG A 58 -6.20 8.64 2.04
C ARG A 58 -4.88 9.39 2.17
N GLU A 59 -4.12 9.42 1.11
CA GLU A 59 -2.90 10.19 1.01
C GLU A 59 -3.23 11.62 0.59
N ALA A 60 -2.54 12.59 1.18
CA ALA A 60 -2.62 13.97 0.74
C ALA A 60 -1.70 14.15 -0.47
N LYS A 61 -2.22 14.68 -1.57
CA LYS A 61 -1.41 15.14 -2.69
C LYS A 61 -1.00 16.58 -2.40
N ILE A 62 0.28 16.80 -2.19
CA ILE A 62 0.86 18.11 -2.01
C ILE A 62 1.44 18.57 -3.34
N VAL A 63 0.99 19.71 -3.84
CA VAL A 63 1.53 20.36 -5.02
C VAL A 63 2.10 21.70 -4.58
N ALA A 64 3.40 21.88 -4.77
CA ALA A 64 4.10 23.14 -4.47
C ALA A 64 4.55 23.79 -5.77
N ASP A 65 4.10 25.02 -6.01
CA ASP A 65 4.56 25.88 -7.11
C ASP A 65 5.02 27.21 -6.52
N GLY A 66 6.33 27.30 -6.29
CA GLY A 66 6.93 28.42 -5.57
C GLY A 66 6.41 28.51 -4.14
N GLU A 67 5.79 29.64 -3.79
CA GLU A 67 5.19 29.86 -2.47
C GLU A 67 3.75 29.33 -2.34
N ASN A 68 3.13 28.94 -3.47
CA ASN A 68 1.79 28.38 -3.46
C ASN A 68 1.84 26.89 -3.15
N ILE A 69 1.18 26.49 -2.08
CA ILE A 69 1.05 25.09 -1.67
C ILE A 69 -0.43 24.72 -1.73
N GLU A 70 -0.73 23.74 -2.54
CA GLU A 70 -2.06 23.12 -2.62
C GLU A 70 -2.00 21.72 -2.00
N VAL A 71 -2.96 21.46 -1.12
CA VAL A 71 -3.13 20.12 -0.51
C VAL A 71 -4.50 19.60 -0.90
N SER A 72 -4.53 18.48 -1.59
CA SER A 72 -5.77 17.84 -2.05
C SER A 72 -5.77 16.35 -1.69
N ALA A 73 -6.96 15.73 -1.71
CA ALA A 73 -7.05 14.29 -1.56
C ALA A 73 -6.53 13.58 -2.82
N TYR A 74 -5.77 12.52 -2.63
CA TYR A 74 -5.42 11.61 -3.73
C TYR A 74 -6.56 10.62 -3.92
N GLU A 75 -7.28 10.74 -5.04
CA GLU A 75 -8.36 9.80 -5.36
C GLU A 75 -7.81 8.59 -6.12
N ARG A 76 -8.07 7.40 -5.58
CA ARG A 76 -7.77 6.13 -6.24
C ARG A 76 -8.96 5.75 -7.11
N THR A 77 -8.74 5.68 -8.42
CA THR A 77 -9.75 5.33 -9.41
C THR A 77 -9.60 3.87 -9.86
N ILE A 78 -10.57 3.37 -10.62
CA ILE A 78 -10.53 2.00 -11.17
C ILE A 78 -9.24 1.72 -11.96
N SER A 79 -8.69 2.71 -12.66
CA SER A 79 -7.44 2.53 -13.40
C SER A 79 -6.23 2.31 -12.48
N HIS A 80 -6.23 2.86 -11.26
CA HIS A 80 -5.20 2.58 -10.26
C HIS A 80 -5.33 1.14 -9.74
N HIS A 81 -6.56 0.70 -9.45
CA HIS A 81 -6.83 -0.66 -8.99
C HIS A 81 -6.44 -1.72 -10.04
N ILE A 82 -6.68 -1.46 -11.32
CA ILE A 82 -6.24 -2.36 -12.40
C ILE A 82 -4.72 -2.60 -12.33
N ILE A 83 -3.93 -1.54 -12.26
CA ILE A 83 -2.47 -1.66 -12.23
C ILE A 83 -2.00 -2.28 -10.92
N GLU A 84 -2.61 -1.91 -9.79
CA GLU A 84 -2.31 -2.48 -8.48
C GLU A 84 -2.50 -4.00 -8.45
N GLU A 85 -3.65 -4.49 -8.87
CA GLU A 85 -3.94 -5.93 -8.87
C GLU A 85 -2.99 -6.71 -9.78
N PHE A 86 -2.67 -6.15 -10.96
CA PHE A 86 -1.71 -6.78 -11.86
C PHE A 86 -0.29 -6.78 -11.28
N MET A 87 0.11 -5.71 -10.58
CA MET A 87 1.39 -5.67 -9.89
C MET A 87 1.44 -6.68 -8.74
N ILE A 88 0.38 -6.78 -7.94
CA ILE A 88 0.28 -7.76 -6.85
C ILE A 88 0.40 -9.18 -7.40
N LEU A 89 -0.37 -9.51 -8.44
CA LEU A 89 -0.35 -10.82 -9.08
C LEU A 89 1.05 -11.15 -9.62
N ALA A 90 1.70 -10.22 -10.33
CA ALA A 90 3.05 -10.41 -10.85
C ALA A 90 4.06 -10.63 -9.71
N ASN A 91 3.98 -9.85 -8.65
CA ASN A 91 4.85 -9.95 -7.48
C ASN A 91 4.69 -11.31 -6.77
N GLU A 92 3.44 -11.78 -6.58
CA GLU A 92 3.14 -13.10 -6.00
C GLU A 92 3.67 -14.22 -6.88
N THR A 93 3.37 -14.16 -8.19
CA THR A 93 3.79 -15.18 -9.16
C THR A 93 5.31 -15.36 -9.21
N VAL A 94 6.04 -14.25 -9.22
CA VAL A 94 7.52 -14.28 -9.24
C VAL A 94 8.09 -14.80 -7.92
N ALA A 95 7.51 -14.41 -6.79
CA ALA A 95 7.93 -14.91 -5.48
C ALA A 95 7.70 -16.42 -5.38
N GLU A 96 6.53 -16.90 -5.79
CA GLU A 96 6.19 -18.33 -5.82
C GLU A 96 7.07 -19.12 -6.78
N PHE A 97 7.40 -18.54 -7.95
CA PHE A 97 8.31 -19.16 -8.92
C PHE A 97 9.69 -19.41 -8.30
N LEU A 98 10.32 -18.39 -7.70
CA LEU A 98 11.63 -18.56 -7.08
C LEU A 98 11.58 -19.50 -5.87
N ALA A 99 10.54 -19.42 -5.05
CA ALA A 99 10.34 -20.32 -3.91
C ALA A 99 10.12 -21.77 -4.35
N GLY A 100 9.38 -22.01 -5.42
CA GLY A 100 9.13 -23.35 -5.98
C GLY A 100 10.39 -24.03 -6.54
N TYR A 101 11.36 -23.23 -6.96
CA TYR A 101 12.70 -23.72 -7.37
C TYR A 101 13.72 -23.72 -6.24
N GLU A 102 13.31 -23.41 -5.00
CA GLU A 102 14.17 -23.29 -3.83
C GLU A 102 15.34 -22.28 -4.02
N LEU A 103 15.13 -21.27 -4.87
CA LEU A 103 16.13 -20.25 -5.16
C LEU A 103 16.03 -19.08 -4.19
N PRO A 104 17.17 -18.40 -3.89
CA PRO A 104 17.15 -17.18 -3.09
C PRO A 104 16.20 -16.13 -3.67
N CYS A 105 15.53 -15.37 -2.79
CA CYS A 105 14.68 -14.26 -3.19
C CYS A 105 14.75 -13.14 -2.15
N VAL A 106 14.63 -11.90 -2.61
CA VAL A 106 14.37 -10.76 -1.71
C VAL A 106 12.86 -10.65 -1.53
N TYR A 107 12.34 -11.30 -0.50
CA TYR A 107 10.92 -11.26 -0.16
C TYR A 107 10.53 -9.92 0.45
N ARG A 108 9.29 -9.51 0.23
CA ARG A 108 8.64 -8.41 0.97
C ARG A 108 7.77 -9.04 2.04
N VAL A 109 8.23 -8.98 3.26
CA VAL A 109 7.62 -9.64 4.41
C VAL A 109 6.84 -8.62 5.24
N HIS A 110 5.60 -8.95 5.56
CA HIS A 110 4.78 -8.23 6.52
C HIS A 110 4.31 -9.20 7.59
N GLU A 111 4.98 -9.18 8.72
CA GLU A 111 4.68 -10.06 9.85
C GLU A 111 3.32 -9.70 10.47
N LYS A 112 2.67 -10.69 11.08
CA LYS A 112 1.47 -10.42 11.88
C LYS A 112 1.79 -9.47 13.02
N PRO A 113 0.81 -8.72 13.55
CA PRO A 113 0.99 -7.91 14.75
C PRO A 113 1.49 -8.75 15.91
N SER A 114 2.30 -8.15 16.81
CA SER A 114 2.65 -8.82 18.07
C SER A 114 1.39 -9.00 18.91
N GLU A 115 1.40 -10.03 19.77
CA GLU A 115 0.29 -10.31 20.69
C GLU A 115 -0.08 -9.08 21.53
N GLU A 116 0.94 -8.39 22.07
CA GLU A 116 0.75 -7.18 22.86
C GLU A 116 0.03 -6.07 22.07
N LYS A 117 0.46 -5.81 20.83
CA LYS A 117 -0.17 -4.80 19.97
C LYS A 117 -1.59 -5.20 19.57
N ALA A 118 -1.81 -6.48 19.27
CA ALA A 118 -3.14 -7.00 18.96
C ALA A 118 -4.08 -6.93 20.17
N ALA A 119 -3.59 -7.23 21.36
CA ALA A 119 -4.35 -7.09 22.61
C ALA A 119 -4.71 -5.63 22.91
N GLY A 120 -3.75 -4.70 22.73
CA GLY A 120 -3.99 -3.27 22.86
C GLY A 120 -5.04 -2.74 21.88
N PHE A 121 -4.98 -3.19 20.62
CA PHE A 121 -5.99 -2.83 19.62
C PHE A 121 -7.38 -3.40 19.97
N ARG A 122 -7.45 -4.64 20.45
CA ARG A 122 -8.71 -5.25 20.91
C ARG A 122 -9.33 -4.49 22.08
N ALA A 123 -8.50 -4.10 23.07
CA ALA A 123 -8.95 -3.29 24.22
C ALA A 123 -9.51 -1.95 23.77
N TYR A 124 -8.81 -1.28 22.85
CA TYR A 124 -9.27 -0.02 22.27
C TYR A 124 -10.63 -0.15 21.55
N LEU A 125 -10.84 -1.20 20.77
CA LEU A 125 -12.13 -1.48 20.13
C LEU A 125 -13.25 -1.69 21.14
N GLN A 126 -12.96 -2.37 22.26
CA GLN A 126 -13.91 -2.60 23.35
C GLN A 126 -14.34 -1.28 24.03
N GLU A 127 -13.41 -0.34 24.24
CA GLU A 127 -13.69 0.99 24.77
C GLU A 127 -14.62 1.80 23.85
N LEU A 128 -14.49 1.60 22.52
CA LEU A 128 -15.37 2.22 21.53
C LEU A 128 -16.70 1.48 21.34
N GLY A 129 -16.95 0.39 22.05
CA GLY A 129 -18.15 -0.45 21.88
C GLY A 129 -18.13 -1.27 20.58
N VAL A 130 -16.98 -1.40 19.91
CA VAL A 130 -16.83 -2.16 18.68
C VAL A 130 -16.48 -3.60 19.00
N LYS A 131 -17.32 -4.54 18.52
CA LYS A 131 -17.09 -5.97 18.75
C LYS A 131 -15.92 -6.47 17.91
N ALA A 132 -14.90 -7.00 18.59
CA ALA A 132 -13.70 -7.59 17.99
C ALA A 132 -13.65 -9.11 18.20
N ASP A 133 -13.88 -9.86 17.14
CA ASP A 133 -13.94 -11.33 17.17
C ASP A 133 -12.61 -11.96 16.72
N PHE A 134 -11.48 -11.54 17.29
CA PHE A 134 -10.17 -12.12 17.05
C PHE A 134 -9.43 -12.45 18.34
N ARG A 135 -8.48 -13.38 18.26
CA ARG A 135 -7.59 -13.73 19.37
C ARG A 135 -6.23 -13.07 19.18
N PRO A 136 -5.73 -12.28 20.15
CA PRO A 136 -4.45 -11.57 20.02
C PRO A 136 -3.26 -12.47 19.66
N GLU A 137 -3.26 -13.72 20.17
CA GLU A 137 -2.17 -14.68 19.95
C GLU A 137 -2.10 -15.17 18.51
N ASN A 138 -3.25 -15.16 17.79
CA ASN A 138 -3.34 -15.71 16.45
C ASN A 138 -4.29 -14.91 15.54
N VAL A 139 -3.99 -13.65 15.36
CA VAL A 139 -4.75 -12.76 14.48
C VAL A 139 -4.58 -13.16 13.02
N ARG A 140 -5.69 -13.20 12.30
CA ARG A 140 -5.73 -13.41 10.84
C ARG A 140 -6.06 -12.09 10.13
N PRO A 141 -5.50 -11.86 8.93
CA PRO A 141 -5.75 -10.62 8.20
C PRO A 141 -7.23 -10.31 8.01
N GLY A 142 -8.04 -11.29 7.57
CA GLY A 142 -9.47 -11.11 7.35
C GLY A 142 -10.30 -10.78 8.61
N GLU A 143 -9.77 -10.99 9.81
CA GLU A 143 -10.45 -10.55 11.05
C GLU A 143 -10.34 -9.03 11.20
N TYR A 144 -9.22 -8.45 10.78
CA TYR A 144 -9.02 -7.01 10.75
C TYR A 144 -9.84 -6.35 9.63
N GLY A 145 -9.87 -6.96 8.43
CA GLY A 145 -10.69 -6.49 7.31
C GLY A 145 -12.17 -6.38 7.69
N LYS A 146 -12.74 -7.43 8.31
CA LYS A 146 -14.14 -7.41 8.77
C LYS A 146 -14.48 -6.33 9.80
N ILE A 147 -13.49 -5.86 10.57
CA ILE A 147 -13.72 -4.72 11.48
C ILE A 147 -13.87 -3.44 10.68
N LEU A 148 -13.03 -3.23 9.66
CA LEU A 148 -13.12 -2.06 8.79
C LEU A 148 -14.41 -2.06 7.97
N GLU A 149 -14.79 -3.18 7.37
CA GLU A 149 -16.06 -3.34 6.64
C GLU A 149 -17.28 -2.94 7.49
N LYS A 150 -17.32 -3.39 8.75
CA LYS A 150 -18.42 -3.04 9.68
C LYS A 150 -18.48 -1.57 10.05
N LEU A 151 -17.39 -0.84 9.87
CA LEU A 151 -17.27 0.56 10.24
C LEU A 151 -17.22 1.49 9.04
N GLU A 152 -17.32 1.00 7.82
CA GLU A 152 -17.13 1.74 6.57
C GLU A 152 -17.92 3.06 6.53
N ASP A 153 -19.19 3.02 6.94
CA ASP A 153 -20.08 4.19 7.01
C ASP A 153 -20.06 4.91 8.38
N SER A 154 -19.16 4.53 9.28
CA SER A 154 -19.11 5.07 10.64
C SER A 154 -18.06 6.18 10.77
N GLU A 155 -18.35 7.19 11.58
CA GLU A 155 -17.36 8.20 11.99
C GLU A 155 -16.13 7.59 12.68
N LEU A 156 -16.29 6.39 13.27
CA LEU A 156 -15.21 5.65 13.91
C LEU A 156 -14.23 5.03 12.92
N PHE A 157 -14.61 4.86 11.64
CA PHE A 157 -13.78 4.21 10.64
C PHE A 157 -12.36 4.77 10.59
N ARG A 158 -12.23 6.10 10.49
CA ARG A 158 -10.92 6.77 10.37
C ARG A 158 -10.03 6.56 11.57
N VAL A 159 -10.62 6.63 12.77
CA VAL A 159 -9.87 6.49 14.02
C VAL A 159 -9.44 5.04 14.21
N VAL A 160 -10.35 4.10 13.99
CA VAL A 160 -10.08 2.66 14.09
C VAL A 160 -9.04 2.22 13.05
N ASN A 161 -9.17 2.66 11.80
CA ASN A 161 -8.20 2.36 10.73
C ASN A 161 -6.78 2.84 11.13
N ARG A 162 -6.66 4.06 11.65
CA ARG A 162 -5.36 4.60 12.12
C ARG A 162 -4.77 3.79 13.27
N VAL A 163 -5.57 3.41 14.27
CA VAL A 163 -5.09 2.61 15.41
C VAL A 163 -4.72 1.20 14.97
N MET A 164 -5.52 0.60 14.08
CA MET A 164 -5.21 -0.68 13.43
C MET A 164 -3.85 -0.64 12.72
N LEU A 165 -3.61 0.36 11.86
CA LEU A 165 -2.33 0.54 11.18
C LEU A 165 -1.15 0.62 12.16
N ARG A 166 -1.30 1.34 13.27
CA ARG A 166 -0.25 1.45 14.31
C ARG A 166 -0.02 0.14 15.04
N SER A 167 -1.04 -0.71 15.14
CA SER A 167 -0.93 -2.03 15.78
C SER A 167 -0.19 -3.04 14.90
N MET A 168 -0.16 -2.83 13.58
CA MET A 168 0.52 -3.73 12.65
C MET A 168 2.05 -3.61 12.72
N SER A 169 2.72 -4.65 12.28
CA SER A 169 4.16 -4.64 12.03
C SER A 169 4.46 -3.83 10.77
N LYS A 170 5.66 -3.27 10.66
CA LYS A 170 6.10 -2.66 9.39
C LYS A 170 6.57 -3.75 8.45
N ALA A 171 6.24 -3.61 7.17
CA ALA A 171 6.78 -4.47 6.13
C ALA A 171 8.28 -4.21 5.97
N LYS A 172 9.04 -5.27 5.68
CA LYS A 172 10.51 -5.23 5.48
C LYS A 172 10.91 -6.16 4.34
N TYR A 173 12.11 -5.97 3.81
CA TYR A 173 12.71 -6.95 2.93
C TYR A 173 13.45 -8.02 3.75
N SER A 174 13.37 -9.28 3.30
CA SER A 174 14.00 -10.43 3.95
C SER A 174 14.43 -11.45 2.91
N ALA A 175 15.51 -12.17 3.20
CA ALA A 175 15.87 -13.36 2.42
C ALA A 175 15.00 -14.59 2.77
N GLU A 176 14.31 -14.54 3.90
CA GLU A 176 13.42 -15.60 4.35
C GLU A 176 11.96 -15.23 4.04
N ASN A 177 11.19 -16.18 3.54
CA ASN A 177 9.78 -16.00 3.27
C ASN A 177 8.96 -16.02 4.57
N GLY A 178 8.53 -14.86 5.01
CA GLY A 178 7.63 -14.70 6.16
C GLY A 178 6.16 -14.43 5.78
N GLY A 179 5.83 -14.47 4.48
CA GLY A 179 4.52 -14.07 3.97
C GLY A 179 4.24 -12.56 4.11
N HIS A 180 3.04 -12.16 3.71
CA HIS A 180 2.62 -10.76 3.79
C HIS A 180 1.23 -10.64 4.41
N PHE A 181 1.18 -10.31 5.71
CA PHE A 181 -0.05 -10.26 6.50
C PHE A 181 -1.12 -9.36 5.87
N GLY A 182 -0.81 -8.11 5.55
CA GLY A 182 -1.79 -7.16 4.99
C GLY A 182 -2.41 -7.64 3.67
N LEU A 183 -1.64 -8.31 2.81
CA LEU A 183 -2.14 -8.89 1.54
C LEU A 183 -2.72 -10.29 1.70
N ALA A 184 -2.68 -10.87 2.90
CA ALA A 184 -2.98 -12.27 3.16
C ALA A 184 -2.24 -13.21 2.18
N SER A 185 -1.02 -12.85 1.77
CA SER A 185 -0.22 -13.59 0.80
C SER A 185 0.80 -14.48 1.51
N ARG A 186 0.95 -15.72 1.03
CA ARG A 186 1.90 -16.69 1.59
C ARG A 186 3.32 -16.44 1.11
N CYS A 187 3.47 -15.82 -0.06
CA CYS A 187 4.76 -15.58 -0.69
C CYS A 187 4.66 -14.30 -1.51
N TYR A 188 5.49 -13.30 -1.17
CA TYR A 188 5.41 -12.00 -1.82
C TYR A 188 6.79 -11.38 -1.96
N CYS A 189 7.08 -10.83 -3.12
CA CYS A 189 8.27 -10.02 -3.37
C CYS A 189 7.90 -8.74 -4.11
N HIS A 190 8.84 -7.83 -4.23
CA HIS A 190 8.72 -6.72 -5.17
C HIS A 190 9.47 -7.05 -6.46
N PHE A 191 8.79 -6.96 -7.60
CA PHE A 191 9.33 -7.29 -8.92
C PHE A 191 9.01 -6.21 -9.96
N THR A 192 7.89 -5.53 -9.82
CA THR A 192 7.30 -4.71 -10.88
C THR A 192 7.93 -3.34 -11.07
N SER A 193 8.86 -2.89 -10.22
CA SER A 193 9.44 -1.54 -10.28
C SER A 193 10.98 -1.51 -10.17
N PRO A 194 11.73 -2.22 -11.04
CA PRO A 194 13.19 -2.34 -10.93
C PRO A 194 13.96 -1.04 -11.20
N ILE A 195 13.32 -0.02 -11.80
CA ILE A 195 13.95 1.27 -12.07
C ILE A 195 14.16 2.07 -10.77
N ARG A 196 13.24 1.97 -9.83
CA ARG A 196 13.23 2.77 -8.60
C ARG A 196 13.41 1.97 -7.31
N ARG A 197 13.30 0.65 -7.36
CA ARG A 197 13.50 -0.23 -6.20
C ARG A 197 14.58 -1.27 -6.47
N TYR A 198 15.65 -1.19 -5.67
CA TYR A 198 16.77 -2.11 -5.80
C TYR A 198 16.42 -3.59 -5.55
N PRO A 199 15.54 -3.94 -4.58
CA PRO A 199 15.07 -5.32 -4.41
C PRO A 199 14.46 -5.91 -5.66
N ASP A 200 13.64 -5.15 -6.39
CA ASP A 200 13.06 -5.59 -7.66
C ASP A 200 14.15 -5.95 -8.68
N LEU A 201 15.19 -5.12 -8.79
CA LEU A 201 16.31 -5.38 -9.69
C LEU A 201 17.06 -6.66 -9.32
N VAL A 202 17.24 -6.93 -8.03
CA VAL A 202 17.85 -8.18 -7.55
C VAL A 202 16.99 -9.37 -7.94
N VAL A 203 15.68 -9.29 -7.72
CA VAL A 203 14.72 -10.34 -8.11
C VAL A 203 14.74 -10.58 -9.61
N HIS A 204 14.79 -9.53 -10.45
CA HIS A 204 14.95 -9.67 -11.91
C HIS A 204 16.20 -10.44 -12.29
N ARG A 205 17.34 -10.20 -11.63
CA ARG A 205 18.59 -10.93 -11.88
C ARG A 205 18.46 -12.41 -11.56
N LEU A 206 17.86 -12.73 -10.41
CA LEU A 206 17.62 -14.11 -9.99
C LEU A 206 16.68 -14.84 -10.96
N VAL A 207 15.57 -14.22 -11.36
CA VAL A 207 14.65 -14.79 -12.36
C VAL A 207 15.35 -15.03 -13.70
N LYS A 208 16.20 -14.09 -14.16
CA LYS A 208 16.97 -14.28 -15.40
C LYS A 208 17.94 -15.47 -15.33
N LEU A 209 18.63 -15.65 -14.20
CA LEU A 209 19.49 -16.82 -13.98
C LEU A 209 18.68 -18.12 -13.97
N ALA A 210 17.54 -18.13 -13.28
CA ALA A 210 16.65 -19.30 -13.22
C ALA A 210 16.13 -19.70 -14.60
N ILE A 211 15.58 -18.76 -15.36
CA ILE A 211 15.05 -19.00 -16.72
C ILE A 211 16.17 -19.35 -17.70
N GLY A 212 17.37 -18.79 -17.52
CA GLY A 212 18.55 -19.04 -18.36
C GLY A 212 19.23 -20.38 -18.08
N GLY A 213 18.70 -21.21 -17.19
CA GLY A 213 19.29 -22.52 -16.84
C GLY A 213 20.53 -22.42 -15.94
N GLN A 214 20.75 -21.28 -15.29
CA GLN A 214 21.89 -20.97 -14.41
C GLN A 214 21.47 -20.97 -12.92
N ALA A 215 20.60 -21.88 -12.52
CA ALA A 215 20.09 -21.99 -11.15
C ALA A 215 21.19 -22.08 -10.09
N GLY A 216 22.28 -22.81 -10.36
CA GLY A 216 23.41 -22.90 -9.46
C GLY A 216 24.13 -21.56 -9.21
N GLU A 217 24.13 -20.65 -10.19
CA GLU A 217 24.67 -19.29 -9.96
C GLU A 217 23.70 -18.46 -9.08
N ALA A 218 22.39 -18.65 -9.26
CA ALA A 218 21.38 -18.02 -8.41
C ALA A 218 21.49 -18.48 -6.95
N GLU A 219 21.72 -19.78 -6.70
CA GLU A 219 21.94 -20.33 -5.35
C GLU A 219 23.15 -19.68 -4.66
N GLN A 220 24.25 -19.46 -5.39
CA GLN A 220 25.46 -18.81 -4.87
C GLN A 220 25.22 -17.34 -4.45
N MET A 221 24.13 -16.73 -4.91
CA MET A 221 23.76 -15.35 -4.53
C MET A 221 23.07 -15.26 -3.15
N ALA A 222 22.85 -16.34 -2.41
CA ALA A 222 22.11 -16.32 -1.15
C ALA A 222 22.66 -15.29 -0.14
N ALA A 223 23.96 -15.24 0.08
CA ALA A 223 24.58 -14.25 0.97
C ALA A 223 24.43 -12.80 0.48
N PHE A 224 24.48 -12.59 -0.84
CA PHE A 224 24.23 -11.29 -1.46
C PHE A 224 22.76 -10.87 -1.29
N VAL A 225 21.80 -11.78 -1.48
CA VAL A 225 20.35 -11.54 -1.30
C VAL A 225 20.05 -11.13 0.13
N ALA A 226 20.62 -11.81 1.14
CA ALA A 226 20.43 -11.46 2.55
C ALA A 226 20.94 -10.06 2.86
N ARG A 227 22.13 -9.69 2.35
CA ARG A 227 22.68 -8.34 2.51
C ARG A 227 21.82 -7.30 1.80
N ALA A 228 21.43 -7.55 0.54
CA ALA A 228 20.59 -6.65 -0.24
C ALA A 228 19.23 -6.39 0.43
N ALA A 229 18.61 -7.41 1.03
CA ALA A 229 17.36 -7.28 1.79
C ALA A 229 17.53 -6.35 3.00
N ASN A 230 18.60 -6.56 3.78
CA ASN A 230 18.89 -5.74 4.96
C ASN A 230 19.18 -4.28 4.61
N GLU A 231 20.07 -4.06 3.64
CA GLU A 231 20.45 -2.71 3.21
C GLU A 231 19.26 -1.96 2.61
N SER A 232 18.41 -2.65 1.82
CA SER A 232 17.19 -2.07 1.24
C SER A 232 16.17 -1.69 2.31
N SER A 233 15.97 -2.51 3.34
CA SER A 233 15.06 -2.19 4.45
C SER A 233 15.55 -0.97 5.25
N ASN A 234 16.86 -0.84 5.43
CA ASN A 234 17.45 0.32 6.11
C ASN A 234 17.36 1.59 5.26
N ALA A 235 17.59 1.47 3.94
CA ALA A 235 17.48 2.60 3.02
C ALA A 235 16.04 3.08 2.88
N GLU A 236 15.07 2.17 2.79
CA GLU A 236 13.63 2.48 2.75
C GLU A 236 13.21 3.26 4.00
N ARG A 237 13.56 2.80 5.20
CA ARG A 237 13.23 3.53 6.44
C ARG A 237 13.76 4.97 6.45
N ARG A 238 15.00 5.18 5.99
CA ARG A 238 15.57 6.53 5.89
C ARG A 238 14.85 7.39 4.86
N ALA A 239 14.46 6.79 3.73
CA ALA A 239 13.69 7.49 2.70
C ALA A 239 12.29 7.89 3.22
N ASP A 240 11.57 6.97 3.87
CA ASP A 240 10.27 7.23 4.49
C ASP A 240 10.33 8.33 5.56
N GLU A 241 11.39 8.33 6.38
CA GLU A 241 11.61 9.36 7.40
C GLU A 241 11.85 10.74 6.77
N ALA A 242 12.65 10.79 5.70
CA ALA A 242 12.92 12.04 4.98
C ALA A 242 11.65 12.56 4.25
N GLU A 243 10.92 11.68 3.56
CA GLU A 243 9.66 12.03 2.90
C GLU A 243 8.65 12.58 3.89
N ARG A 244 8.47 11.88 5.02
CA ARG A 244 7.55 12.32 6.08
C ARG A 244 7.93 13.69 6.65
N ALA A 245 9.22 13.95 6.87
CA ALA A 245 9.70 15.23 7.37
C ALA A 245 9.42 16.37 6.37
N VAL A 246 9.56 16.10 5.07
CA VAL A 246 9.24 17.06 4.00
C VAL A 246 7.74 17.31 3.93
N ASP A 247 6.93 16.27 3.98
CA ASP A 247 5.46 16.37 3.98
C ASP A 247 4.95 17.20 5.19
N GLU A 248 5.52 16.95 6.36
CA GLU A 248 5.19 17.72 7.56
C GLU A 248 5.56 19.20 7.39
N LEU A 249 6.72 19.50 6.80
CA LEU A 249 7.14 20.88 6.51
C LEU A 249 6.16 21.58 5.58
N TYR A 250 5.74 20.94 4.48
CA TYR A 250 4.78 21.53 3.55
C TYR A 250 3.39 21.70 4.18
N LYS A 251 2.95 20.76 5.02
CA LYS A 251 1.69 20.92 5.78
C LYS A 251 1.75 22.10 6.74
N VAL A 252 2.88 22.32 7.41
CA VAL A 252 3.08 23.50 8.28
C VAL A 252 3.07 24.78 7.45
N TRP A 253 3.70 24.81 6.29
CA TRP A 253 3.67 25.97 5.41
C TRP A 253 2.26 26.29 4.92
N TYR A 254 1.52 25.30 4.50
CA TYR A 254 0.11 25.43 4.12
C TYR A 254 -0.71 26.04 5.26
N MET A 255 -0.55 25.52 6.48
CA MET A 255 -1.29 25.99 7.65
C MET A 255 -0.93 27.41 8.09
N ARG A 256 0.23 27.97 7.70
CA ARG A 256 0.59 29.37 8.02
C ARG A 256 -0.39 30.38 7.43
N SER A 257 -0.93 30.13 6.27
CA SER A 257 -1.93 30.98 5.61
C SER A 257 -3.33 30.86 6.23
N HIS A 258 -3.55 29.85 7.07
CA HIS A 258 -4.84 29.54 7.72
C HIS A 258 -4.82 29.83 9.24
N LEU A 259 -3.84 30.63 9.71
CA LEU A 259 -3.75 31.00 11.10
C LEU A 259 -4.90 31.92 11.49
N GLY A 260 -5.63 31.54 12.55
CA GLY A 260 -6.80 32.26 13.05
C GLY A 260 -8.13 31.82 12.47
N GLU A 261 -8.14 30.88 11.53
CA GLU A 261 -9.37 30.24 11.03
C GLU A 261 -9.91 29.26 12.07
N GLU A 262 -11.22 29.25 12.23
CA GLU A 262 -11.91 28.21 13.01
C GLU A 262 -12.20 27.01 12.10
N CYS A 263 -11.80 25.82 12.54
CA CYS A 263 -12.07 24.58 11.80
C CYS A 263 -12.48 23.45 12.73
N ASP A 264 -13.33 22.56 12.22
CA ASP A 264 -13.63 21.32 12.90
C ASP A 264 -12.36 20.46 13.00
N ALA A 265 -12.20 19.73 14.09
CA ALA A 265 -11.04 18.90 14.32
C ALA A 265 -11.44 17.56 14.94
N VAL A 266 -10.71 16.52 14.57
CA VAL A 266 -10.82 15.21 15.21
C VAL A 266 -9.65 15.02 16.16
N VAL A 267 -9.95 14.63 17.40
CA VAL A 267 -8.92 14.32 18.40
C VAL A 267 -8.11 13.11 17.92
N SER A 268 -6.82 13.33 17.69
CA SER A 268 -5.87 12.31 17.20
C SER A 268 -4.99 11.71 18.29
N GLY A 269 -4.95 12.35 19.44
CA GLY A 269 -4.19 11.91 20.60
C GLY A 269 -4.40 12.81 21.81
N VAL A 270 -4.19 12.25 22.98
CA VAL A 270 -4.25 12.94 24.27
C VAL A 270 -2.94 12.68 24.99
N ALA A 271 -2.33 13.74 25.53
CA ALA A 271 -1.14 13.68 26.37
C ALA A 271 -1.36 14.47 27.65
N ALA A 272 -0.51 14.28 28.64
CA ALA A 272 -0.62 14.96 29.93
C ALA A 272 -0.60 16.50 29.82
N PHE A 273 -0.01 17.03 28.74
CA PHE A 273 0.13 18.46 28.48
C PHE A 273 -0.87 19.02 27.46
N GLY A 274 -1.77 18.22 26.89
CA GLY A 274 -2.76 18.70 25.93
C GLY A 274 -3.37 17.64 25.04
N VAL A 275 -4.26 18.10 24.18
CA VAL A 275 -4.99 17.31 23.19
C VAL A 275 -4.45 17.63 21.80
N PHE A 276 -4.11 16.62 21.03
CA PHE A 276 -3.74 16.78 19.62
C PHE A 276 -4.99 16.65 18.77
N GLY A 277 -5.34 17.71 18.04
CA GLY A 277 -6.40 17.72 17.04
C GLY A 277 -5.83 17.65 15.63
N LEU A 278 -6.46 16.87 14.77
CA LEU A 278 -6.30 16.99 13.32
C LEU A 278 -7.40 17.92 12.83
N GLY A 279 -7.03 19.15 12.48
CA GLY A 279 -7.97 20.14 11.96
C GLY A 279 -8.54 19.70 10.62
N PHE A 280 -9.83 19.94 10.40
CA PHE A 280 -10.52 19.62 9.15
C PHE A 280 -9.96 20.39 7.94
N ALA A 281 -9.25 21.52 8.13
CA ALA A 281 -8.55 22.19 7.05
C ALA A 281 -7.47 21.27 6.44
N VAL A 282 -6.71 20.52 7.25
CA VAL A 282 -5.78 19.48 6.80
C VAL A 282 -6.53 18.21 6.40
N LEU A 283 -7.69 17.93 7.01
CA LEU A 283 -8.57 16.81 6.68
C LEU A 283 -9.50 17.10 5.49
N ALA A 284 -9.93 18.36 5.27
CA ALA A 284 -10.75 18.76 4.13
C ALA A 284 -9.93 18.85 2.84
N ALA A 285 -8.63 19.12 2.95
CA ALA A 285 -7.68 18.91 1.85
C ALA A 285 -7.39 17.42 1.60
N VAL A 286 -7.89 16.52 2.45
CA VAL A 286 -7.82 15.06 2.38
C VAL A 286 -9.25 14.45 2.28
N LYS A 287 -10.23 15.26 1.78
CA LYS A 287 -11.56 14.73 1.44
C LYS A 287 -11.56 14.11 0.08
#